data_6a43ac0b965ed0d15e94bacf9af07c46
#
_entry.id   6a43ac0b965ed0d15e94bacf9af07c46
#
_cell.length_a   1.000
_cell.length_b   1.000
_cell.length_c   1.000
_cell.angle_alpha   90.00
_cell.angle_beta   90.00
_cell.angle_gamma   90.00
#
_symmetry.space_group_name_H-M   'P 1'
#
loop_
_entity.id
_entity.type
_entity.pdbx_description
1 polymer ?
#
loop_
_entity_poly.entity_id
_entity_poly.type
_entity_poly.pdbx_seq_one_letter_code
_entity_poly.pdbx_strand_id
1 'polypeptide(L)'
;MYSPRLKDTYSKSVVPAMKEKFGYKNVMQIPRLTKICLNQGVGAAVADKKLVDQAVEEMSTIAGQRAVSTKSKKAISNFKLRENLPIGSRVTLRGDRMYEFLDRLISIALPRVRDFAGLNEKGFDGRGNYTLGVTEQIIFPEINIDKVNRINGMDITFVTTAETDEECLALLKEFGLPFKNQK
;
A
#
# COMPACT_ATOMS: atom_id res chain seq x y z
N MET A 1 -5.55 -26.38 -2.90
CA MET A 1 -4.55 -25.30 -3.08
C MET A 1 -5.14 -24.03 -2.47
N TYR A 2 -4.46 -23.36 -1.55
CA TYR A 2 -4.98 -22.14 -0.92
C TYR A 2 -5.07 -21.01 -1.96
N SER A 3 -6.22 -20.34 -2.07
CA SER A 3 -6.43 -19.15 -2.88
C SER A 3 -6.91 -18.01 -2.02
N PRO A 4 -6.29 -16.80 -2.10
CA PRO A 4 -6.75 -15.64 -1.36
C PRO A 4 -8.18 -15.25 -1.77
N ARG A 5 -9.01 -14.90 -0.78
CA ARG A 5 -10.42 -14.53 -0.98
C ARG A 5 -10.60 -13.45 -2.05
N LEU A 6 -9.82 -12.37 -2.00
CA LEU A 6 -9.93 -11.27 -2.96
C LEU A 6 -9.48 -11.64 -4.38
N LYS A 7 -8.64 -12.66 -4.55
CA LYS A 7 -8.28 -13.18 -5.88
C LYS A 7 -9.48 -13.87 -6.53
N ASP A 8 -10.23 -14.64 -5.76
CA ASP A 8 -11.46 -15.27 -6.23
C ASP A 8 -12.57 -14.23 -6.47
N THR A 9 -12.68 -13.22 -5.60
CA THR A 9 -13.58 -12.08 -5.77
C THR A 9 -13.28 -11.32 -7.06
N TYR A 10 -12.01 -11.08 -7.38
CA TYR A 10 -11.62 -10.45 -8.64
C TYR A 10 -12.20 -11.20 -9.85
N SER A 11 -12.00 -12.51 -9.92
CA SER A 11 -12.45 -13.29 -11.07
C SER A 11 -13.97 -13.46 -11.16
N LYS A 12 -14.67 -13.55 -10.01
CA LYS A 12 -16.11 -13.84 -9.96
C LYS A 12 -17.01 -12.61 -10.02
N SER A 13 -16.59 -11.50 -9.42
CA SER A 13 -17.43 -10.29 -9.28
C SER A 13 -16.82 -9.05 -9.94
N VAL A 14 -15.53 -8.78 -9.73
CA VAL A 14 -14.92 -7.54 -10.23
C VAL A 14 -14.82 -7.52 -11.75
N VAL A 15 -14.39 -8.60 -12.37
CA VAL A 15 -14.27 -8.72 -13.84
C VAL A 15 -15.60 -8.49 -14.56
N PRO A 16 -16.73 -9.12 -14.19
CA PRO A 16 -18.04 -8.83 -14.80
C PRO A 16 -18.49 -7.39 -14.60
N ALA A 17 -18.38 -6.86 -13.38
CA ALA A 17 -18.79 -5.49 -13.04
C ALA A 17 -18.00 -4.43 -13.85
N MET A 18 -16.69 -4.60 -13.97
CA MET A 18 -15.84 -3.72 -14.77
C MET A 18 -16.17 -3.80 -16.26
N LYS A 19 -16.45 -5.00 -16.77
CA LYS A 19 -16.85 -5.18 -18.16
C LYS A 19 -18.17 -4.47 -18.48
N GLU A 20 -19.14 -4.58 -17.60
CA GLU A 20 -20.44 -3.91 -17.74
C GLU A 20 -20.30 -2.40 -17.69
N LYS A 21 -19.51 -1.88 -16.75
CA LYS A 21 -19.35 -0.44 -16.51
C LYS A 21 -18.61 0.28 -17.63
N PHE A 22 -17.52 -0.32 -18.18
CA PHE A 22 -16.66 0.33 -19.18
C PHE A 22 -16.78 -0.27 -20.58
N GLY A 23 -17.55 -1.33 -20.77
CA GLY A 23 -17.82 -1.90 -22.10
C GLY A 23 -16.61 -2.54 -22.79
N TYR A 24 -15.68 -3.12 -22.02
CA TYR A 24 -14.49 -3.75 -22.61
C TYR A 24 -14.84 -4.87 -23.57
N LYS A 25 -14.26 -4.85 -24.77
CA LYS A 25 -14.46 -5.86 -25.79
C LYS A 25 -13.74 -7.16 -25.46
N ASN A 26 -12.58 -7.07 -24.82
CA ASN A 26 -11.75 -8.22 -24.47
C ASN A 26 -11.54 -8.27 -22.94
N VAL A 27 -11.64 -9.46 -22.36
CA VAL A 27 -11.39 -9.71 -20.93
C VAL A 27 -9.96 -9.30 -20.52
N MET A 28 -9.00 -9.39 -21.43
CA MET A 28 -7.60 -9.00 -21.16
C MET A 28 -7.39 -7.49 -21.04
N GLN A 29 -8.35 -6.66 -21.48
CA GLN A 29 -8.31 -5.21 -21.32
C GLN A 29 -8.74 -4.77 -19.93
N ILE A 30 -9.44 -5.64 -19.18
CA ILE A 30 -9.96 -5.31 -17.86
C ILE A 30 -8.80 -5.03 -16.90
N PRO A 31 -8.83 -3.88 -16.20
CA PRO A 31 -7.80 -3.51 -15.24
C PRO A 31 -7.62 -4.56 -14.14
N ARG A 32 -6.38 -4.81 -13.77
CA ARG A 32 -6.00 -5.71 -12.68
C ARG A 32 -4.93 -5.10 -11.80
N LEU A 33 -4.92 -5.50 -10.54
CA LEU A 33 -3.86 -5.13 -9.63
C LEU A 33 -2.58 -5.91 -9.99
N THR A 34 -1.47 -5.19 -10.19
CA THR A 34 -0.18 -5.76 -10.60
C THR A 34 0.73 -5.99 -9.42
N LYS A 35 0.82 -4.99 -8.53
CA LYS A 35 1.64 -5.03 -7.32
C LYS A 35 1.14 -4.00 -6.31
N ILE A 36 1.47 -4.23 -5.03
CA ILE A 36 1.36 -3.23 -3.97
C ILE A 36 2.77 -2.93 -3.48
N CYS A 37 3.14 -1.65 -3.45
CA CYS A 37 4.41 -1.19 -2.91
C CYS A 37 4.16 -0.53 -1.57
N LEU A 38 4.84 -1.00 -0.52
CA LEU A 38 4.88 -0.36 0.78
C LEU A 38 6.20 0.38 0.90
N ASN A 39 6.15 1.61 1.39
CA ASN A 39 7.32 2.43 1.64
C ASN A 39 7.19 3.15 2.97
N GLN A 40 8.27 3.19 3.74
CA GLN A 40 8.34 3.90 5.00
C GLN A 40 9.62 4.72 5.04
N GLY A 41 9.48 6.04 5.14
CA GLY A 41 10.59 6.96 5.30
C GLY A 41 10.91 7.18 6.78
N VAL A 42 12.15 6.94 7.17
CA VAL A 42 12.64 7.12 8.55
C VAL A 42 13.67 8.24 8.57
N GLY A 43 13.21 9.49 8.56
CA GLY A 43 14.11 10.66 8.56
C GLY A 43 15.00 10.75 9.81
N ALA A 44 14.53 10.28 10.96
CA ALA A 44 15.31 10.21 12.20
C ALA A 44 16.50 9.25 12.14
N ALA A 45 16.57 8.37 11.14
CA ALA A 45 17.68 7.43 10.93
C ALA A 45 19.03 8.12 10.66
N VAL A 46 19.01 9.38 10.31
CA VAL A 46 20.24 10.20 10.20
C VAL A 46 20.96 10.27 11.53
N ALA A 47 20.22 10.34 12.65
CA ALA A 47 20.78 10.35 14.00
C ALA A 47 21.00 8.93 14.55
N ASP A 48 20.06 8.02 14.32
CA ASP A 48 20.12 6.65 14.82
C ASP A 48 19.73 5.62 13.74
N LYS A 49 20.74 4.88 13.26
CA LYS A 49 20.57 3.85 12.22
C LYS A 49 19.71 2.67 12.66
N LYS A 50 19.63 2.37 13.96
CA LYS A 50 18.84 1.26 14.50
C LYS A 50 17.35 1.43 14.21
N LEU A 51 16.88 2.67 14.02
CA LEU A 51 15.49 2.94 13.67
C LEU A 51 15.10 2.37 12.30
N VAL A 52 16.06 2.26 11.36
CA VAL A 52 15.79 1.63 10.06
C VAL A 52 15.65 0.12 10.20
N ASP A 53 16.49 -0.51 11.03
CA ASP A 53 16.42 -1.95 11.25
C ASP A 53 15.07 -2.32 11.87
N GLN A 54 14.58 -1.55 12.84
CA GLN A 54 13.25 -1.71 13.42
C GLN A 54 12.15 -1.52 12.37
N ALA A 55 12.24 -0.46 11.54
CA ALA A 55 11.28 -0.23 10.46
C ALA A 55 11.26 -1.37 9.43
N VAL A 56 12.40 -1.99 9.15
CA VAL A 56 12.49 -3.16 8.27
C VAL A 56 11.83 -4.39 8.90
N GLU A 57 12.00 -4.60 10.21
CA GLU A 57 11.34 -5.70 10.94
C GLU A 57 9.82 -5.51 11.00
N GLU A 58 9.36 -4.32 11.39
CA GLU A 58 7.93 -3.97 11.43
C GLU A 58 7.28 -4.16 10.06
N MET A 59 7.86 -3.58 9.00
CA MET A 59 7.35 -3.71 7.64
C MET A 59 7.38 -5.15 7.14
N SER A 60 8.39 -5.94 7.52
CA SER A 60 8.45 -7.37 7.17
C SER A 60 7.34 -8.16 7.83
N THR A 61 6.99 -7.82 9.07
CA THR A 61 5.89 -8.44 9.81
C THR A 61 4.54 -8.09 9.18
N ILE A 62 4.30 -6.81 8.85
CA ILE A 62 3.08 -6.35 8.18
C ILE A 62 2.91 -7.00 6.80
N ALA A 63 3.99 -7.04 6.02
CA ALA A 63 3.96 -7.52 4.64
C ALA A 63 3.93 -9.06 4.53
N GLY A 64 4.34 -9.79 5.57
CA GLY A 64 4.59 -11.24 5.49
C GLY A 64 5.73 -11.59 4.53
N GLN A 65 6.58 -10.62 4.20
CA GLN A 65 7.72 -10.74 3.30
C GLN A 65 8.84 -9.81 3.77
N ARG A 66 10.08 -10.29 3.71
CA ARG A 66 11.24 -9.49 4.14
C ARG A 66 11.31 -8.17 3.38
N ALA A 67 11.30 -7.06 4.12
CA ALA A 67 11.50 -5.72 3.60
C ALA A 67 13.00 -5.44 3.39
N VAL A 68 13.28 -4.45 2.54
CA VAL A 68 14.65 -4.03 2.22
C VAL A 68 14.85 -2.60 2.69
N SER A 69 16.00 -2.33 3.34
CA SER A 69 16.38 -0.97 3.69
C SER A 69 16.72 -0.16 2.43
N THR A 70 16.22 1.07 2.36
CA THR A 70 16.50 2.00 1.26
C THR A 70 17.60 2.98 1.69
N LYS A 71 18.56 3.20 0.79
CA LYS A 71 19.71 4.07 1.02
C LYS A 71 19.56 5.39 0.28
N SER A 72 20.13 6.45 0.85
CA SER A 72 20.20 7.76 0.19
C SER A 72 21.05 7.70 -1.07
N LYS A 73 20.63 8.37 -2.13
CA LYS A 73 21.36 8.44 -3.41
C LYS A 73 22.37 9.60 -3.47
N LYS A 74 22.13 10.65 -2.68
CA LYS A 74 22.94 11.88 -2.68
C LYS A 74 23.21 12.34 -1.25
N ALA A 75 24.33 13.00 -1.03
CA ALA A 75 24.62 13.71 0.20
C ALA A 75 23.93 15.08 0.18
N ILE A 76 23.22 15.45 1.26
CA ILE A 76 22.54 16.74 1.41
C ILE A 76 22.90 17.31 2.79
N SER A 77 23.70 18.39 2.81
CA SER A 77 24.25 18.96 4.03
C SER A 77 23.16 19.51 4.96
N ASN A 78 22.13 20.15 4.42
CA ASN A 78 21.02 20.70 5.20
C ASN A 78 20.30 19.65 6.04
N PHE A 79 20.20 18.41 5.55
CA PHE A 79 19.61 17.30 6.29
C PHE A 79 20.65 16.45 7.04
N LYS A 80 21.91 16.86 7.06
CA LYS A 80 23.04 16.07 7.63
C LYS A 80 23.13 14.66 7.04
N LEU A 81 22.68 14.49 5.80
CA LEU A 81 22.55 13.23 5.11
C LEU A 81 23.81 12.97 4.27
N ARG A 82 24.39 11.79 4.44
CA ARG A 82 25.48 11.28 3.59
C ARG A 82 24.97 10.29 2.58
N GLU A 83 25.67 10.14 1.47
CA GLU A 83 25.39 9.11 0.48
C GLU A 83 25.50 7.70 1.10
N ASN A 84 24.66 6.78 0.61
CA ASN A 84 24.54 5.38 1.07
C ASN A 84 24.09 5.21 2.53
N LEU A 85 23.61 6.25 3.20
CA LEU A 85 23.01 6.13 4.52
C LEU A 85 21.64 5.46 4.42
N PRO A 86 21.31 4.42 5.22
CA PRO A 86 19.97 3.85 5.27
C PRO A 86 19.00 4.86 5.87
N ILE A 87 17.88 5.14 5.19
CA ILE A 87 16.91 6.18 5.55
C ILE A 87 15.45 5.72 5.46
N GLY A 88 15.20 4.48 5.13
CA GLY A 88 13.84 3.96 5.04
C GLY A 88 13.80 2.47 4.76
N SER A 89 12.58 1.95 4.67
CA SER A 89 12.31 0.56 4.33
C SER A 89 11.28 0.48 3.20
N ARG A 90 11.37 -0.58 2.39
CA ARG A 90 10.48 -0.81 1.26
C ARG A 90 10.21 -2.30 1.07
N VAL A 91 8.98 -2.62 0.64
CA VAL A 91 8.63 -3.96 0.18
C VAL A 91 7.68 -3.86 -1.02
N THR A 92 7.73 -4.84 -1.91
CA THR A 92 6.82 -4.96 -3.06
C THR A 92 6.13 -6.31 -3.01
N LEU A 93 4.82 -6.28 -2.90
CA LEU A 93 3.96 -7.47 -2.85
C LEU A 93 3.36 -7.76 -4.23
N ARG A 94 3.31 -9.04 -4.60
CA ARG A 94 2.73 -9.52 -5.86
C ARG A 94 1.98 -10.83 -5.62
N GLY A 95 1.12 -11.20 -6.57
CA GLY A 95 0.39 -12.47 -6.54
C GLY A 95 -0.46 -12.65 -5.29
N ASP A 96 -0.42 -13.83 -4.69
CA ASP A 96 -1.29 -14.18 -3.57
C ASP A 96 -1.04 -13.32 -2.32
N ARG A 97 0.23 -13.01 -2.00
CA ARG A 97 0.58 -12.14 -0.88
C ARG A 97 0.03 -10.71 -1.03
N MET A 98 -0.07 -10.22 -2.26
CA MET A 98 -0.66 -8.92 -2.56
C MET A 98 -2.16 -8.88 -2.22
N TYR A 99 -2.90 -9.93 -2.62
CA TYR A 99 -4.33 -10.03 -2.32
C TYR A 99 -4.60 -10.26 -0.83
N GLU A 100 -3.77 -11.03 -0.14
CA GLU A 100 -3.87 -11.20 1.31
C GLU A 100 -3.62 -9.90 2.07
N PHE A 101 -2.60 -9.16 1.68
CA PHE A 101 -2.33 -7.84 2.27
C PHE A 101 -3.49 -6.88 2.02
N LEU A 102 -4.03 -6.85 0.80
CA LEU A 102 -5.18 -6.02 0.44
C LEU A 102 -6.40 -6.36 1.31
N ASP A 103 -6.69 -7.64 1.49
CA ASP A 103 -7.81 -8.10 2.33
C ASP A 103 -7.65 -7.65 3.79
N ARG A 104 -6.47 -7.84 4.39
CA ARG A 104 -6.18 -7.38 5.76
C ARG A 104 -6.25 -5.85 5.88
N LEU A 105 -5.77 -5.14 4.88
CA LEU A 105 -5.84 -3.67 4.85
C LEU A 105 -7.30 -3.19 4.88
N ILE A 106 -8.17 -3.74 4.03
CA ILE A 106 -9.58 -3.33 3.92
C ILE A 106 -10.37 -3.78 5.14
N SER A 107 -10.23 -5.04 5.55
CA SER A 107 -11.09 -5.64 6.57
C SER A 107 -10.68 -5.30 8.00
N ILE A 108 -9.40 -5.07 8.26
CA ILE A 108 -8.87 -4.95 9.61
C ILE A 108 -8.17 -3.59 9.84
N ALA A 109 -7.23 -3.20 8.96
CA ALA A 109 -6.38 -2.05 9.21
C ALA A 109 -7.13 -0.73 9.04
N LEU A 110 -7.84 -0.52 7.92
CA LEU A 110 -8.57 0.73 7.66
C LEU A 110 -9.64 1.05 8.71
N PRO A 111 -10.46 0.10 9.20
CA PRO A 111 -11.42 0.37 10.27
C PRO A 111 -10.78 0.77 11.59
N ARG A 112 -9.50 0.45 11.82
CA ARG A 112 -8.76 0.81 13.04
C ARG A 112 -8.10 2.18 12.97
N VAL A 113 -8.12 2.83 11.81
CA VAL A 113 -7.61 4.19 11.66
C VAL A 113 -8.49 5.13 12.47
N ARG A 114 -7.86 5.94 13.33
CA ARG A 114 -8.57 6.94 14.12
C ARG A 114 -9.23 7.96 13.21
N ASP A 115 -10.50 8.30 13.50
CA ASP A 115 -11.31 9.28 12.76
C ASP A 115 -11.37 9.01 11.24
N PHE A 116 -11.45 7.72 10.86
CA PHE A 116 -11.48 7.32 9.47
C PHE A 116 -12.76 7.81 8.77
N ALA A 117 -12.61 8.74 7.85
CA ALA A 117 -13.71 9.33 7.08
C ALA A 117 -13.74 8.88 5.59
N GLY A 118 -13.02 7.80 5.26
CA GLY A 118 -12.85 7.32 3.88
C GLY A 118 -11.58 7.82 3.19
N LEU A 119 -11.19 7.12 2.13
CA LEU A 119 -9.99 7.41 1.35
C LEU A 119 -10.20 8.62 0.44
N ASN A 120 -9.15 9.44 0.28
CA ASN A 120 -9.19 10.62 -0.57
C ASN A 120 -8.93 10.21 -2.04
N GLU A 121 -9.77 10.68 -2.96
CA GLU A 121 -9.62 10.44 -4.40
C GLU A 121 -8.45 11.24 -5.04
N LYS A 122 -7.80 12.17 -4.31
CA LYS A 122 -6.65 12.92 -4.81
C LYS A 122 -5.33 12.15 -4.83
N GLY A 123 -5.31 10.89 -4.38
CA GLY A 123 -4.11 10.03 -4.35
C GLY A 123 -3.79 9.34 -5.66
N PHE A 124 -4.49 9.63 -6.75
CA PHE A 124 -4.20 9.09 -8.08
C PHE A 124 -3.08 9.86 -8.78
N ASP A 125 -2.31 9.18 -9.62
CA ASP A 125 -1.15 9.72 -10.31
C ASP A 125 -1.43 10.18 -11.77
N GLY A 126 -2.67 10.10 -12.23
CA GLY A 126 -3.07 10.40 -13.62
C GLY A 126 -2.82 9.25 -14.61
N ARG A 127 -2.34 8.09 -14.12
CA ARG A 127 -2.01 6.91 -14.93
C ARG A 127 -2.59 5.61 -14.36
N GLY A 128 -3.68 5.72 -13.63
CA GLY A 128 -4.36 4.57 -13.06
C GLY A 128 -3.64 3.89 -11.90
N ASN A 129 -2.78 4.59 -11.16
CA ASN A 129 -2.22 4.10 -9.90
C ASN A 129 -2.74 4.96 -8.74
N TYR A 130 -2.83 4.37 -7.56
CA TYR A 130 -3.32 5.05 -6.37
C TYR A 130 -2.34 4.90 -5.21
N THR A 131 -2.09 6.00 -4.48
CA THR A 131 -1.25 5.99 -3.29
C THR A 131 -2.03 6.43 -2.07
N LEU A 132 -2.00 5.60 -1.04
CA LEU A 132 -2.59 5.84 0.27
C LEU A 132 -1.48 6.12 1.28
N GLY A 133 -1.52 7.28 1.94
CA GLY A 133 -0.69 7.57 3.11
C GLY A 133 -1.38 7.14 4.39
N VAL A 134 -0.71 6.33 5.19
CA VAL A 134 -1.12 5.93 6.53
C VAL A 134 -0.22 6.63 7.53
N THR A 135 -0.80 7.30 8.52
CA THR A 135 -0.04 8.09 9.51
C THR A 135 0.58 7.23 10.61
N GLU A 136 -0.02 6.08 10.91
CA GLU A 136 0.35 5.24 12.04
C GLU A 136 0.43 3.76 11.64
N GLN A 137 1.60 3.12 11.83
CA GLN A 137 1.78 1.69 11.55
C GLN A 137 1.03 0.78 12.54
N ILE A 138 0.63 1.31 13.70
CA ILE A 138 -0.05 0.54 14.76
C ILE A 138 -1.47 0.10 14.40
N ILE A 139 -2.03 0.56 13.27
CA ILE A 139 -3.31 0.07 12.76
C ILE A 139 -3.25 -1.41 12.35
N PHE A 140 -2.05 -1.91 12.03
CA PHE A 140 -1.85 -3.31 11.68
C PHE A 140 -1.77 -4.17 12.95
N PRO A 141 -2.63 -5.21 13.08
CA PRO A 141 -2.69 -6.05 14.28
C PRO A 141 -1.42 -6.89 14.51
N GLU A 142 -0.60 -7.06 13.48
CA GLU A 142 0.66 -7.79 13.52
C GLU A 142 1.73 -7.05 14.32
N ILE A 143 1.55 -5.74 14.54
CA ILE A 143 2.50 -4.91 15.27
C ILE A 143 2.18 -4.95 16.76
N ASN A 144 3.17 -5.31 17.56
CA ASN A 144 3.07 -5.22 19.00
C ASN A 144 3.38 -3.79 19.46
N ILE A 145 2.37 -3.13 20.03
CA ILE A 145 2.45 -1.71 20.46
C ILE A 145 3.55 -1.51 21.52
N ASP A 146 3.77 -2.47 22.38
CA ASP A 146 4.78 -2.39 23.46
C ASP A 146 6.23 -2.36 22.92
N LYS A 147 6.44 -2.83 21.68
CA LYS A 147 7.76 -2.85 21.02
C LYS A 147 7.99 -1.66 20.11
N VAL A 148 6.96 -0.84 19.88
CA VAL A 148 7.05 0.33 19.00
C VAL A 148 7.69 1.48 19.75
N ASN A 149 8.91 1.83 19.37
CA ASN A 149 9.62 2.98 19.97
C ASN A 149 9.12 4.31 19.40
N ARG A 150 8.61 4.31 18.16
CA ARG A 150 8.15 5.51 17.48
C ARG A 150 7.03 5.19 16.50
N ILE A 151 6.01 6.03 16.50
CA ILE A 151 4.96 5.99 15.49
C ILE A 151 5.52 6.56 14.19
N ASN A 152 5.47 5.77 13.12
CA ASN A 152 5.92 6.14 11.79
C ASN A 152 4.78 5.89 10.81
N GLY A 153 4.59 6.84 9.89
CA GLY A 153 3.68 6.65 8.75
C GLY A 153 4.29 5.78 7.67
N MET A 154 3.45 5.31 6.76
CA MET A 154 3.87 4.59 5.57
C MET A 154 2.99 4.94 4.36
N ASP A 155 3.57 4.81 3.18
CA ASP A 155 2.87 4.95 1.91
C ASP A 155 2.58 3.58 1.33
N ILE A 156 1.34 3.38 0.91
CA ILE A 156 0.84 2.16 0.27
C ILE A 156 0.43 2.52 -1.15
N THR A 157 1.21 2.09 -2.14
CA THR A 157 0.94 2.38 -3.56
C THR A 157 0.39 1.14 -4.25
N PHE A 158 -0.81 1.28 -4.81
CA PHE A 158 -1.48 0.28 -5.64
C PHE A 158 -1.14 0.55 -7.10
N VAL A 159 -0.43 -0.38 -7.72
CA VAL A 159 -0.08 -0.30 -9.14
C VAL A 159 -0.99 -1.23 -9.92
N THR A 160 -1.74 -0.65 -10.85
CA THR A 160 -2.71 -1.37 -11.67
C THR A 160 -2.31 -1.38 -13.15
N THR A 161 -3.09 -2.04 -13.97
CA THR A 161 -2.99 -1.98 -15.43
C THR A 161 -4.04 -1.04 -16.04
N ALA A 162 -4.75 -0.26 -15.22
CA ALA A 162 -5.69 0.75 -15.70
C ALA A 162 -4.95 1.85 -16.47
N GLU A 163 -5.57 2.37 -17.52
CA GLU A 163 -5.04 3.48 -18.30
C GLU A 163 -5.47 4.83 -17.72
N THR A 164 -6.63 4.86 -17.05
CA THR A 164 -7.21 6.07 -16.46
C THR A 164 -7.42 5.91 -14.95
N ASP A 165 -7.47 7.05 -14.25
CA ASP A 165 -7.74 7.09 -12.81
C ASP A 165 -9.17 6.64 -12.49
N GLU A 166 -10.13 6.88 -13.39
CA GLU A 166 -11.52 6.45 -13.24
C GLU A 166 -11.66 4.93 -13.25
N GLU A 167 -10.92 4.24 -14.14
CA GLU A 167 -10.87 2.78 -14.18
C GLU A 167 -10.24 2.21 -12.90
N CYS A 168 -9.14 2.82 -12.43
CA CYS A 168 -8.49 2.41 -11.19
C CYS A 168 -9.41 2.63 -9.98
N LEU A 169 -10.08 3.78 -9.89
CA LEU A 169 -11.03 4.08 -8.83
C LEU A 169 -12.17 3.05 -8.80
N ALA A 170 -12.74 2.73 -9.97
CA ALA A 170 -13.77 1.71 -10.06
C ALA A 170 -13.27 0.34 -9.63
N LEU A 171 -12.07 -0.06 -10.09
CA LEU A 171 -11.44 -1.31 -9.69
C LEU A 171 -11.25 -1.41 -8.17
N LEU A 172 -10.72 -0.36 -7.54
CA LEU A 172 -10.48 -0.34 -6.11
C LEU A 172 -11.78 -0.30 -5.30
N LYS A 173 -12.83 0.39 -5.77
CA LYS A 173 -14.17 0.38 -5.17
C LYS A 173 -14.78 -1.03 -5.21
N GLU A 174 -14.65 -1.75 -6.30
CA GLU A 174 -15.12 -3.14 -6.43
C GLU A 174 -14.37 -4.12 -5.51
N PHE A 175 -13.11 -3.85 -5.18
CA PHE A 175 -12.40 -4.58 -4.13
C PHE A 175 -12.86 -4.25 -2.72
N GLY A 176 -13.66 -3.19 -2.56
CA GLY A 176 -14.20 -2.77 -1.26
C GLY A 176 -13.38 -1.69 -0.55
N LEU A 177 -12.50 -0.97 -1.23
CA LEU A 177 -11.83 0.18 -0.62
C LEU A 177 -12.84 1.33 -0.40
N PRO A 178 -12.94 1.85 0.84
CA PRO A 178 -13.92 2.87 1.20
C PRO A 178 -13.43 4.27 0.82
N PHE A 179 -13.73 4.72 -0.39
CA PHE A 179 -13.50 6.10 -0.81
C PHE A 179 -14.56 7.04 -0.24
N LYS A 180 -14.17 8.29 0.01
CA LYS A 180 -15.14 9.33 0.38
C LYS A 180 -16.10 9.56 -0.77
N ASN A 181 -17.40 9.53 -0.47
CA ASN A 181 -18.38 10.00 -1.43
C ASN A 181 -18.19 11.51 -1.57
N GLN A 182 -17.86 11.99 -2.77
CA GLN A 182 -17.97 13.41 -3.06
C GLN A 182 -19.47 13.77 -2.99
N LYS A 183 -19.82 14.65 -2.05
CA LYS A 183 -21.12 15.31 -2.04
C LYS A 183 -21.12 16.40 -3.09
#